data_4e971ebc782fb382ca09ca285f12bd96
#
_entry.id   4e971ebc782fb382ca09ca285f12bd96
#
_cell.length_a   1.000
_cell.length_b   1.000
_cell.length_c   1.000
_cell.angle_alpha   90.00
_cell.angle_beta   90.00
_cell.angle_gamma   90.00
#
_symmetry.space_group_name_H-M   'P 1'
#
loop_
_entity.id
_entity.type
_entity.pdbx_description
1 polymer ?
#
loop_
_entity_poly.entity_id
_entity_poly.type
_entity_poly.pdbx_seq_one_letter_code
_entity_poly.pdbx_strand_id
1 'polypeptide(L)'
;MKTKLEAQLPVIAAGLPSIVAGLPRNPAHLPRFAAHLPRLPADLPRLAATLLIIVAACGTQPGRGAGIADYDWPTYANDPGSSKYAALDQIDRNNVRRLQIAWSWDSPDNEFLKSHTEYAAGGFKSTPIKIADLLYISTPMGHVAAIDAATGEQKWVFDTRTWEHGRPANLGFNHRGVAYWKKGSKRRILMGTNNAFLWSLDADTGLPDKTFGTDGKVDLTVGLGRQIKRSFYSVVAAPVIVHDTVVLGAVVFDIPTFSLIPAKFTDSPPGHIRGFDVNTGEQKWIFHSIPQAGEKGNETWENDSWQYTGATNVWSLMSADPELGYVYLPFGAPNNDWYGGHRLGDNLFGNSLVCLDARTGKLVWYFQMIHHDLWDW
;
A
#
# COMPACT_ATOMS: atom_id res chain seq x y z
N MET A 1 26.84 23.86 40.37
CA MET A 1 25.67 23.45 41.14
C MET A 1 24.77 22.65 40.17
N LYS A 2 24.76 21.34 40.33
CA LYS A 2 23.95 20.40 39.52
C LYS A 2 22.60 20.24 40.20
N THR A 3 21.52 20.51 39.52
CA THR A 3 20.16 20.12 39.98
C THR A 3 19.56 19.15 38.96
N LYS A 4 19.51 17.90 39.36
CA LYS A 4 18.69 16.86 38.67
C LYS A 4 17.22 17.16 38.94
N LEU A 5 16.40 17.18 37.89
CA LEU A 5 14.95 17.00 38.01
C LEU A 5 14.62 15.59 37.51
N GLU A 6 14.29 14.70 38.42
CA GLU A 6 13.61 13.43 38.15
C GLU A 6 12.12 13.71 38.10
N ALA A 7 11.49 13.51 36.95
CA ALA A 7 10.04 13.52 36.81
C ALA A 7 9.52 12.10 36.98
N GLN A 8 8.85 11.83 38.08
CA GLN A 8 8.09 10.61 38.32
C GLN A 8 6.78 10.65 37.54
N LEU A 9 6.54 9.64 36.72
CA LEU A 9 5.25 9.36 36.11
C LEU A 9 4.43 8.47 37.05
N PRO A 10 3.15 8.77 37.30
CA PRO A 10 2.30 7.88 38.07
C PRO A 10 1.80 6.73 37.19
N VAL A 11 2.01 5.50 37.69
CA VAL A 11 1.40 4.27 37.18
C VAL A 11 -0.07 4.27 37.58
N ILE A 12 -0.99 4.43 36.64
CA ILE A 12 -2.41 4.17 36.85
C ILE A 12 -2.68 2.74 36.42
N ALA A 13 -2.74 1.84 37.36
CA ALA A 13 -3.32 0.52 37.21
C ALA A 13 -4.83 0.64 37.43
N ALA A 14 -5.63 0.64 36.37
CA ALA A 14 -7.07 0.50 36.45
C ALA A 14 -7.44 -0.93 36.02
N GLY A 15 -8.00 -1.69 36.94
CA GLY A 15 -8.43 -3.07 36.72
C GLY A 15 -9.60 -3.16 35.74
N LEU A 16 -9.51 -4.11 34.86
CA LEU A 16 -10.64 -4.58 34.05
C LEU A 16 -11.40 -5.67 34.80
N PRO A 17 -12.72 -5.61 34.91
CA PRO A 17 -13.50 -6.70 35.46
C PRO A 17 -13.63 -7.83 34.45
N SER A 18 -13.26 -9.03 34.86
CA SER A 18 -13.53 -10.29 34.16
C SER A 18 -15.04 -10.55 34.07
N ILE A 19 -15.61 -10.46 32.87
CA ILE A 19 -16.91 -11.04 32.60
C ILE A 19 -16.68 -12.38 31.89
N VAL A 20 -16.64 -13.44 32.70
CA VAL A 20 -16.87 -14.82 32.29
C VAL A 20 -18.33 -15.15 32.61
N ALA A 21 -19.19 -15.18 31.60
CA ALA A 21 -20.53 -15.74 31.73
C ALA A 21 -20.87 -16.56 30.50
N GLY A 22 -20.84 -17.88 30.68
CA GLY A 22 -21.89 -18.79 30.28
C GLY A 22 -22.13 -19.00 28.81
N LEU A 23 -21.34 -19.85 28.12
CA LEU A 23 -21.79 -20.56 26.94
C LEU A 23 -22.45 -21.88 27.38
N PRO A 24 -23.70 -22.21 26.96
CA PRO A 24 -24.31 -23.49 27.23
C PRO A 24 -23.68 -24.58 26.36
N ARG A 25 -23.20 -25.62 27.04
CA ARG A 25 -22.85 -26.91 26.42
C ARG A 25 -24.14 -27.66 26.11
N ASN A 26 -24.59 -27.64 24.85
CA ASN A 26 -25.44 -28.70 24.33
C ASN A 26 -25.34 -28.84 22.79
N PRO A 27 -24.84 -29.97 22.25
CA PRO A 27 -24.71 -30.19 20.83
C PRO A 27 -25.95 -30.96 20.31
N ALA A 28 -27.07 -30.29 20.13
CA ALA A 28 -28.24 -30.89 19.46
C ALA A 28 -29.07 -29.76 18.85
N HIS A 29 -28.81 -29.47 17.55
CA HIS A 29 -29.76 -29.00 16.54
C HIS A 29 -29.00 -28.32 15.38
N LEU A 30 -28.38 -29.18 14.54
CA LEU A 30 -28.07 -28.79 13.18
C LEU A 30 -29.20 -29.24 12.25
N PRO A 31 -29.82 -28.40 11.42
CA PRO A 31 -30.79 -28.83 10.45
C PRO A 31 -30.06 -29.65 9.36
N ARG A 32 -30.54 -30.87 9.15
CA ARG A 32 -30.17 -31.74 8.04
C ARG A 32 -30.74 -31.15 6.77
N PHE A 33 -29.93 -30.53 5.93
CA PHE A 33 -30.28 -30.32 4.53
C PHE A 33 -30.13 -31.65 3.79
N ALA A 34 -31.26 -32.29 3.50
CA ALA A 34 -31.32 -33.42 2.58
C ALA A 34 -31.23 -32.88 1.14
N ALA A 35 -30.04 -32.97 0.56
CA ALA A 35 -29.87 -32.72 -0.87
C ALA A 35 -30.47 -33.88 -1.65
N HIS A 36 -31.50 -33.62 -2.44
CA HIS A 36 -32.01 -34.55 -3.46
C HIS A 36 -30.97 -34.62 -4.58
N LEU A 37 -30.23 -35.73 -4.62
CA LEU A 37 -29.42 -36.10 -5.78
C LEU A 37 -30.35 -36.85 -6.78
N PRO A 38 -30.40 -36.47 -8.07
CA PRO A 38 -31.09 -37.25 -9.09
C PRO A 38 -30.34 -38.58 -9.33
N ARG A 39 -31.13 -39.68 -9.44
CA ARG A 39 -30.62 -41.00 -9.77
C ARG A 39 -30.04 -41.00 -11.19
N LEU A 40 -28.75 -41.27 -11.31
CA LEU A 40 -28.12 -41.55 -12.60
C LEU A 40 -28.49 -42.95 -13.12
N PRO A 41 -28.66 -43.12 -14.43
CA PRO A 41 -28.97 -44.42 -15.02
C PRO A 41 -27.75 -45.36 -15.00
N ALA A 42 -28.05 -46.65 -14.80
CA ALA A 42 -27.07 -47.72 -14.62
C ALA A 42 -26.52 -48.26 -15.95
N ASP A 43 -25.78 -47.49 -16.72
CA ASP A 43 -25.05 -48.03 -17.87
C ASP A 43 -23.81 -47.15 -18.19
N LEU A 44 -22.71 -47.39 -17.48
CA LEU A 44 -21.40 -46.88 -17.87
C LEU A 44 -20.22 -47.69 -17.26
N PRO A 45 -19.75 -48.76 -17.93
CA PRO A 45 -18.48 -49.39 -17.51
C PRO A 45 -17.25 -48.98 -18.36
N ARG A 46 -17.20 -47.78 -18.93
CA ARG A 46 -16.00 -47.35 -19.72
C ARG A 46 -15.42 -45.98 -19.42
N LEU A 47 -15.92 -45.26 -18.43
CA LEU A 47 -15.38 -43.94 -18.03
C LEU A 47 -14.58 -43.96 -16.73
N ALA A 48 -14.56 -45.10 -16.01
CA ALA A 48 -13.81 -45.20 -14.75
C ALA A 48 -12.28 -45.34 -14.94
N ALA A 49 -11.82 -45.74 -16.13
CA ALA A 49 -10.36 -45.87 -16.38
C ALA A 49 -9.67 -44.56 -16.76
N THR A 50 -10.42 -43.57 -17.24
CA THR A 50 -9.82 -42.27 -17.65
C THR A 50 -9.78 -41.27 -16.50
N LEU A 51 -10.60 -41.44 -15.46
CA LEU A 51 -10.58 -40.56 -14.29
C LEU A 51 -9.48 -40.94 -13.27
N LEU A 52 -9.00 -42.19 -13.29
CA LEU A 52 -7.92 -42.62 -12.39
C LEU A 52 -6.54 -42.18 -12.87
N ILE A 53 -6.40 -41.80 -14.14
CA ILE A 53 -5.09 -41.33 -14.69
C ILE A 53 -4.88 -39.81 -14.43
N ILE A 54 -5.96 -39.05 -14.23
CA ILE A 54 -5.85 -37.59 -13.94
C ILE A 54 -5.55 -37.34 -12.46
N VAL A 55 -5.94 -38.25 -11.56
CA VAL A 55 -5.62 -38.10 -10.11
C VAL A 55 -4.20 -38.58 -9.78
N ALA A 56 -3.59 -39.42 -10.63
CA ALA A 56 -2.21 -39.86 -10.45
C ALA A 56 -1.16 -38.88 -11.01
N ALA A 57 -1.56 -37.82 -11.75
CA ALA A 57 -0.67 -36.79 -12.27
C ALA A 57 -0.59 -35.54 -11.35
N CYS A 58 -1.38 -35.45 -10.28
CA CYS A 58 -1.09 -34.62 -9.13
C CYS A 58 -0.11 -35.36 -8.20
N GLY A 59 1.01 -35.78 -8.76
CA GLY A 59 2.17 -36.19 -8.00
C GLY A 59 2.59 -35.00 -7.14
N THR A 60 2.45 -35.18 -5.82
CA THR A 60 3.18 -34.36 -4.84
C THR A 60 4.59 -34.19 -5.35
N GLN A 61 4.91 -33.01 -5.89
CA GLN A 61 6.32 -32.65 -6.06
C GLN A 61 6.90 -32.76 -4.65
N PRO A 62 7.95 -33.60 -4.46
CA PRO A 62 8.69 -33.55 -3.22
C PRO A 62 9.12 -32.11 -3.08
N GLY A 63 8.74 -31.47 -1.99
CA GLY A 63 9.14 -30.10 -1.70
C GLY A 63 10.66 -30.04 -1.91
N ARG A 64 11.09 -29.35 -2.95
CA ARG A 64 12.46 -28.85 -2.99
C ARG A 64 12.55 -28.03 -1.71
N GLY A 65 13.29 -28.53 -0.75
CA GLY A 65 13.80 -27.71 0.32
C GLY A 65 14.51 -26.57 -0.37
N ALA A 66 13.85 -25.41 -0.48
CA ALA A 66 14.47 -24.24 -1.06
C ALA A 66 15.69 -23.97 -0.20
N GLY A 67 16.86 -24.04 -0.78
CA GLY A 67 18.07 -23.54 -0.13
C GLY A 67 17.81 -22.12 0.30
N ILE A 68 18.28 -21.71 1.46
CA ILE A 68 18.06 -20.38 2.09
C ILE A 68 18.33 -19.21 1.12
N ALA A 69 19.10 -19.45 0.04
CA ALA A 69 19.50 -18.47 -0.97
C ALA A 69 18.40 -18.09 -1.99
N ASP A 70 17.33 -18.86 -2.15
CA ASP A 70 16.44 -18.73 -3.32
C ASP A 70 15.05 -18.14 -3.01
N TYR A 71 14.80 -17.67 -1.78
CA TYR A 71 13.52 -17.11 -1.46
C TYR A 71 13.52 -15.58 -1.55
N ASP A 72 12.82 -15.06 -2.55
CA ASP A 72 12.57 -13.63 -2.69
C ASP A 72 11.32 -13.19 -1.91
N TRP A 73 11.29 -11.91 -1.52
CA TRP A 73 10.14 -11.20 -0.99
C TRP A 73 9.92 -9.95 -1.85
N PRO A 74 9.40 -10.13 -3.10
CA PRO A 74 9.55 -9.12 -4.15
C PRO A 74 8.59 -7.94 -4.05
N THR A 75 7.58 -8.01 -3.19
CA THR A 75 6.62 -6.93 -2.96
C THR A 75 6.48 -6.67 -1.47
N TYR A 76 5.84 -5.57 -1.11
CA TYR A 76 5.58 -5.19 0.29
C TYR A 76 5.05 -6.35 1.15
N ALA A 77 4.19 -7.18 0.60
CA ALA A 77 3.55 -8.27 1.34
C ALA A 77 3.83 -9.65 0.73
N ASN A 78 5.00 -9.84 0.16
CA ASN A 78 5.52 -11.02 -0.53
C ASN A 78 4.99 -11.20 -1.95
N ASP A 79 3.70 -11.14 -2.15
CA ASP A 79 3.05 -11.28 -3.46
C ASP A 79 2.08 -10.12 -3.74
N PRO A 80 1.68 -9.89 -4.99
CA PRO A 80 0.76 -8.83 -5.35
C PRO A 80 -0.62 -8.93 -4.68
N GLY A 81 -1.05 -10.14 -4.30
CA GLY A 81 -2.29 -10.38 -3.54
C GLY A 81 -2.18 -10.01 -2.07
N SER A 82 -0.96 -9.66 -1.60
CA SER A 82 -0.67 -9.27 -0.21
C SER A 82 -0.89 -10.37 0.81
N SER A 83 -0.51 -11.62 0.49
CA SER A 83 -0.71 -12.78 1.37
C SER A 83 0.11 -12.71 2.65
N LYS A 84 1.25 -12.02 2.65
CA LYS A 84 2.22 -11.94 3.77
C LYS A 84 2.71 -13.32 4.22
N TYR A 85 2.72 -14.27 3.32
CA TYR A 85 3.06 -15.66 3.59
C TYR A 85 4.30 -16.08 2.81
N ALA A 86 5.18 -16.81 3.47
CA ALA A 86 6.32 -17.49 2.89
C ALA A 86 6.30 -18.97 3.30
N ALA A 87 6.48 -19.88 2.35
CA ALA A 87 6.55 -21.31 2.60
C ALA A 87 7.94 -21.70 3.14
N LEU A 88 8.39 -21.02 4.21
CA LEU A 88 9.65 -21.24 4.89
C LEU A 88 9.41 -21.96 6.21
N ASP A 89 10.23 -22.94 6.53
CA ASP A 89 10.12 -23.82 7.70
C ASP A 89 11.34 -23.82 8.62
N GLN A 90 12.35 -22.98 8.31
CA GLN A 90 13.60 -22.93 9.09
C GLN A 90 13.38 -22.38 10.51
N ILE A 91 12.35 -21.57 10.71
CA ILE A 91 11.99 -21.04 12.03
C ILE A 91 10.69 -21.70 12.47
N ASP A 92 10.74 -22.41 13.58
CA ASP A 92 9.62 -23.12 14.17
C ASP A 92 9.48 -22.86 15.69
N ARG A 93 8.49 -23.47 16.32
CA ARG A 93 8.26 -23.36 17.78
C ARG A 93 9.43 -23.88 18.64
N ASN A 94 10.30 -24.73 18.09
CA ASN A 94 11.41 -25.33 18.84
C ASN A 94 12.68 -24.48 18.78
N ASN A 95 12.81 -23.63 17.74
CA ASN A 95 14.03 -22.85 17.53
C ASN A 95 13.83 -21.33 17.59
N VAL A 96 12.60 -20.81 17.50
CA VAL A 96 12.31 -19.35 17.53
C VAL A 96 12.91 -18.63 18.73
N ARG A 97 13.00 -19.29 19.90
CA ARG A 97 13.60 -18.71 21.13
C ARG A 97 15.13 -18.58 21.06
N ARG A 98 15.77 -19.18 20.07
CA ARG A 98 17.23 -19.14 19.84
C ARG A 98 17.64 -18.08 18.81
N LEU A 99 16.67 -17.35 18.25
CA LEU A 99 16.95 -16.26 17.32
C LEU A 99 17.79 -15.19 18.00
N GLN A 100 18.79 -14.71 17.28
CA GLN A 100 19.66 -13.61 17.67
C GLN A 100 19.72 -12.60 16.56
N ILE A 101 20.02 -11.34 16.90
CA ILE A 101 20.26 -10.29 15.91
C ILE A 101 21.55 -10.65 15.17
N ALA A 102 21.44 -10.90 13.86
CA ALA A 102 22.59 -11.18 13.01
C ALA A 102 23.40 -9.92 12.69
N TRP A 103 22.70 -8.83 12.42
CA TRP A 103 23.26 -7.51 12.14
C TRP A 103 22.20 -6.43 12.37
N SER A 104 22.65 -5.19 12.42
CA SER A 104 21.81 -3.98 12.42
C SER A 104 22.32 -2.99 11.39
N TRP A 105 21.40 -2.26 10.78
CA TRP A 105 21.72 -1.21 9.82
C TRP A 105 21.30 0.16 10.36
N ASP A 106 22.20 1.12 10.30
CA ASP A 106 21.95 2.48 10.76
C ASP A 106 21.37 3.31 9.59
N SER A 107 20.16 3.82 9.78
CA SER A 107 19.49 4.59 8.75
C SER A 107 20.23 5.90 8.46
N PRO A 108 20.41 6.28 7.18
CA PRO A 108 21.00 7.57 6.81
C PRO A 108 20.18 8.76 7.35
N ASP A 109 18.92 8.57 7.68
CA ASP A 109 18.09 9.59 8.34
C ASP A 109 18.68 10.04 9.67
N ASN A 110 19.36 9.14 10.41
CA ASN A 110 19.95 9.47 11.70
C ASN A 110 21.05 10.53 11.57
N GLU A 111 21.89 10.43 10.56
CA GLU A 111 22.94 11.44 10.30
C GLU A 111 22.34 12.71 9.71
N PHE A 112 21.39 12.59 8.78
CA PHE A 112 20.68 13.72 8.20
C PHE A 112 20.02 14.60 9.28
N LEU A 113 19.30 13.99 10.21
CA LEU A 113 18.56 14.70 11.27
C LEU A 113 19.47 15.37 12.32
N LYS A 114 20.73 14.95 12.45
CA LYS A 114 21.70 15.65 13.31
C LYS A 114 22.05 17.04 12.76
N SER A 115 22.10 17.18 11.44
CA SER A 115 22.44 18.44 10.76
C SER A 115 21.21 19.26 10.35
N HIS A 116 20.01 18.67 10.40
CA HIS A 116 18.74 19.28 10.00
C HIS A 116 17.71 19.16 11.13
N THR A 117 18.00 19.82 12.24
CA THR A 117 17.22 19.72 13.48
C THR A 117 15.81 20.31 13.40
N GLU A 118 15.52 21.08 12.34
CA GLU A 118 14.19 21.58 12.01
C GLU A 118 13.23 20.51 11.48
N TYR A 119 13.76 19.34 11.09
CA TYR A 119 12.96 18.20 10.63
C TYR A 119 12.87 17.09 11.68
N ALA A 120 11.85 16.27 11.54
CA ALA A 120 11.67 15.07 12.34
C ALA A 120 11.05 13.97 11.48
N ALA A 121 11.53 12.75 11.63
CA ALA A 121 10.89 11.59 11.04
C ALA A 121 9.52 11.35 11.70
N GLY A 122 8.48 11.12 10.89
CA GLY A 122 7.13 10.84 11.38
C GLY A 122 6.92 9.39 11.83
N GLY A 123 7.86 8.51 11.55
CA GLY A 123 7.86 7.10 11.94
C GLY A 123 8.41 6.18 10.86
N PHE A 124 9.18 5.19 11.26
CA PHE A 124 9.75 4.19 10.37
C PHE A 124 8.72 3.08 10.12
N LYS A 125 7.98 3.16 9.00
CA LYS A 125 6.89 2.25 8.64
C LYS A 125 7.22 1.36 7.45
N SER A 126 8.46 1.43 6.96
CA SER A 126 8.90 0.71 5.76
C SER A 126 9.01 -0.78 6.01
N THR A 127 8.52 -1.56 5.08
CA THR A 127 8.81 -2.99 4.98
C THR A 127 9.82 -3.18 3.85
N PRO A 128 10.99 -3.77 4.11
CA PRO A 128 11.95 -4.06 3.06
C PRO A 128 11.42 -5.14 2.11
N ILE A 129 11.82 -5.05 0.84
CA ILE A 129 11.66 -6.16 -0.11
C ILE A 129 13.01 -6.86 -0.32
N LYS A 130 12.99 -8.16 -0.56
CA LYS A 130 14.19 -8.97 -0.81
C LYS A 130 14.19 -9.48 -2.24
N ILE A 131 15.24 -9.17 -2.99
CA ILE A 131 15.50 -9.69 -4.33
C ILE A 131 16.91 -10.26 -4.35
N ALA A 132 17.04 -11.56 -4.59
CA ALA A 132 18.29 -12.28 -4.47
C ALA A 132 18.98 -12.00 -3.11
N ASP A 133 20.18 -11.50 -3.11
CA ASP A 133 20.97 -11.23 -1.90
C ASP A 133 20.77 -9.80 -1.33
N LEU A 134 19.89 -9.00 -1.91
CA LEU A 134 19.69 -7.60 -1.52
C LEU A 134 18.33 -7.37 -0.86
N LEU A 135 18.34 -6.59 0.21
CA LEU A 135 17.16 -5.92 0.77
C LEU A 135 17.10 -4.50 0.24
N TYR A 136 15.94 -4.10 -0.28
CA TYR A 136 15.67 -2.72 -0.66
C TYR A 136 14.69 -2.10 0.33
N ILE A 137 15.04 -0.94 0.85
CA ILE A 137 14.26 -0.27 1.88
C ILE A 137 14.19 1.24 1.61
N SER A 138 13.05 1.84 1.93
CA SER A 138 12.90 3.29 1.99
C SER A 138 12.92 3.77 3.44
N THR A 139 13.30 5.02 3.64
CA THR A 139 13.30 5.64 4.97
C THR A 139 12.26 6.76 5.06
N PRO A 140 11.89 7.20 6.27
CA PRO A 140 10.98 8.33 6.46
C PRO A 140 11.42 9.59 5.73
N MET A 141 12.71 9.94 5.77
CA MET A 141 13.24 11.14 5.12
C MET A 141 13.46 11.00 3.61
N GLY A 142 13.04 9.84 3.03
CA GLY A 142 13.03 9.62 1.59
C GLY A 142 14.34 9.06 1.03
N HIS A 143 15.21 8.51 1.84
CA HIS A 143 16.32 7.70 1.31
C HIS A 143 15.81 6.34 0.83
N VAL A 144 16.47 5.83 -0.19
CA VAL A 144 16.32 4.43 -0.66
C VAL A 144 17.69 3.76 -0.52
N ALA A 145 17.73 2.59 0.08
CA ALA A 145 18.96 1.85 0.26
C ALA A 145 18.84 0.41 -0.24
N ALA A 146 19.96 -0.13 -0.76
CA ALA A 146 20.16 -1.56 -0.94
C ALA A 146 21.18 -2.05 0.08
N ILE A 147 20.81 -3.13 0.76
CA ILE A 147 21.56 -3.71 1.87
C ILE A 147 21.76 -5.20 1.58
N ASP A 148 22.96 -5.71 1.77
CA ASP A 148 23.23 -7.13 1.71
C ASP A 148 22.44 -7.87 2.80
N ALA A 149 21.59 -8.80 2.38
CA ALA A 149 20.67 -9.47 3.28
C ALA A 149 21.36 -10.37 4.32
N ALA A 150 22.55 -10.87 4.02
CA ALA A 150 23.29 -11.75 4.92
C ALA A 150 24.16 -10.98 5.93
N THR A 151 24.73 -9.84 5.51
CA THR A 151 25.74 -9.13 6.31
C THR A 151 25.27 -7.80 6.89
N GLY A 152 24.20 -7.21 6.34
CA GLY A 152 23.76 -5.86 6.69
C GLY A 152 24.59 -4.75 6.07
N GLU A 153 25.55 -5.08 5.19
CA GLU A 153 26.38 -4.10 4.48
C GLU A 153 25.54 -3.27 3.51
N GLN A 154 25.62 -1.93 3.63
CA GLN A 154 24.99 -1.03 2.67
C GLN A 154 25.74 -1.03 1.35
N LYS A 155 25.08 -1.46 0.27
CA LYS A 155 25.65 -1.47 -1.08
C LYS A 155 25.55 -0.11 -1.75
N TRP A 156 24.39 0.55 -1.61
CA TRP A 156 24.18 1.92 -2.06
C TRP A 156 23.05 2.57 -1.26
N VAL A 157 23.03 3.89 -1.30
CA VAL A 157 21.94 4.73 -0.81
C VAL A 157 21.70 5.87 -1.78
N PHE A 158 20.45 6.22 -2.01
CA PHE A 158 20.01 7.36 -2.81
C PHE A 158 19.12 8.26 -1.98
N ASP A 159 19.43 9.57 -1.93
CA ASP A 159 18.60 10.59 -1.29
C ASP A 159 17.66 11.23 -2.33
N THR A 160 16.36 11.04 -2.19
CA THR A 160 15.35 11.67 -3.05
C THR A 160 15.15 13.15 -2.77
N ARG A 161 15.79 13.67 -1.72
CA ARG A 161 15.72 15.07 -1.25
C ARG A 161 14.27 15.52 -1.02
N THR A 162 13.47 14.62 -0.46
CA THR A 162 12.04 14.87 -0.23
C THR A 162 11.78 16.05 0.71
N TRP A 163 12.77 16.41 1.53
CA TRP A 163 12.74 17.47 2.51
C TRP A 163 12.87 18.89 1.89
N GLU A 164 13.42 19.03 0.67
CA GLU A 164 13.65 20.33 0.02
C GLU A 164 12.38 21.17 -0.19
N HIS A 165 11.22 20.53 -0.23
CA HIS A 165 9.94 21.20 -0.40
C HIS A 165 9.18 21.45 0.91
N GLY A 166 9.88 21.33 2.04
CA GLY A 166 9.34 21.52 3.38
C GLY A 166 8.65 20.27 3.92
N ARG A 167 8.08 20.40 5.11
CA ARG A 167 7.37 19.31 5.79
C ARG A 167 6.09 18.92 5.02
N PRO A 168 5.90 17.65 4.71
CA PRO A 168 4.63 17.17 4.13
C PRO A 168 3.46 17.40 5.08
N ALA A 169 2.29 17.63 4.50
CA ALA A 169 1.04 17.71 5.25
C ALA A 169 0.70 16.37 5.94
N ASN A 170 -0.26 16.40 6.85
CA ASN A 170 -0.72 15.26 7.64
C ASN A 170 0.37 14.64 8.51
N LEU A 171 0.77 13.41 8.24
CA LEU A 171 1.65 12.62 9.10
C LEU A 171 3.15 13.01 9.03
N GLY A 172 3.51 14.05 8.25
CA GLY A 172 4.91 14.43 8.04
C GLY A 172 5.70 13.38 7.27
N PHE A 173 7.02 13.37 7.49
CA PHE A 173 7.91 12.44 6.80
C PHE A 173 7.71 11.01 7.25
N ASN A 174 7.20 10.17 6.38
CA ASN A 174 7.06 8.73 6.60
C ASN A 174 7.00 8.00 5.25
N HIS A 175 7.35 6.73 5.24
CA HIS A 175 7.29 5.91 4.02
C HIS A 175 7.04 4.44 4.38
N ARG A 176 6.42 3.66 3.46
CA ARG A 176 6.05 2.26 3.72
C ARG A 176 6.83 1.25 2.89
N GLY A 177 7.56 1.66 1.86
CA GLY A 177 8.36 0.74 1.06
C GLY A 177 8.49 1.14 -0.40
N VAL A 178 9.20 0.33 -1.14
CA VAL A 178 9.50 0.51 -2.57
C VAL A 178 8.89 -0.63 -3.39
N ALA A 179 8.84 -0.48 -4.70
CA ALA A 179 8.46 -1.55 -5.61
C ALA A 179 9.65 -1.94 -6.50
N TYR A 180 9.73 -3.21 -6.84
CA TYR A 180 10.73 -3.76 -7.75
C TYR A 180 10.09 -4.16 -9.07
N TRP A 181 10.79 -3.89 -10.16
CA TRP A 181 10.40 -4.33 -11.50
C TRP A 181 11.60 -4.84 -12.28
N LYS A 182 11.37 -5.87 -13.10
CA LYS A 182 12.40 -6.48 -13.95
C LYS A 182 11.83 -6.85 -15.31
N LYS A 183 12.59 -6.52 -16.36
CA LYS A 183 12.33 -6.97 -17.74
C LYS A 183 13.66 -7.19 -18.47
N GLY A 184 13.96 -8.42 -18.78
CA GLY A 184 15.29 -8.77 -19.32
C GLY A 184 16.39 -8.44 -18.31
N SER A 185 17.38 -7.66 -18.73
CA SER A 185 18.48 -7.18 -17.87
C SER A 185 18.13 -5.91 -17.10
N LYS A 186 17.07 -5.19 -17.45
CA LYS A 186 16.66 -3.99 -16.72
C LYS A 186 16.03 -4.35 -15.39
N ARG A 187 16.54 -3.75 -14.31
CA ARG A 187 16.05 -3.90 -12.93
C ARG A 187 15.86 -2.53 -12.32
N ARG A 188 14.71 -2.27 -11.73
CA ARG A 188 14.34 -0.95 -11.22
C ARG A 188 13.74 -1.03 -9.84
N ILE A 189 14.07 -0.02 -9.03
CA ILE A 189 13.38 0.30 -7.79
C ILE A 189 12.55 1.56 -8.04
N LEU A 190 11.25 1.47 -7.80
CA LEU A 190 10.33 2.60 -7.94
C LEU A 190 9.83 3.04 -6.58
N MET A 191 9.79 4.35 -6.38
CA MET A 191 9.36 4.97 -5.13
C MET A 191 8.61 6.27 -5.40
N GLY A 192 7.38 6.37 -4.87
CA GLY A 192 6.73 7.67 -4.70
C GLY A 192 7.33 8.40 -3.50
N THR A 193 7.28 9.73 -3.46
CA THR A 193 7.91 10.50 -2.38
C THR A 193 6.96 11.48 -1.69
N ASN A 194 7.36 11.91 -0.49
CA ASN A 194 6.60 12.88 0.29
C ASN A 194 6.52 14.27 -0.40
N ASN A 195 7.43 14.59 -1.31
CA ASN A 195 7.40 15.82 -2.11
C ASN A 195 6.82 15.62 -3.53
N ALA A 196 5.96 14.60 -3.68
CA ALA A 196 5.18 14.35 -4.89
C ALA A 196 6.01 14.07 -6.15
N PHE A 197 7.02 13.22 -6.08
CA PHE A 197 7.69 12.65 -7.25
C PHE A 197 7.55 11.13 -7.27
N LEU A 198 7.55 10.55 -8.45
CA LEU A 198 7.76 9.13 -8.67
C LEU A 198 9.18 8.95 -9.23
N TRP A 199 10.05 8.31 -8.49
CA TRP A 199 11.41 7.98 -8.89
C TRP A 199 11.51 6.58 -9.48
N SER A 200 12.41 6.42 -10.45
CA SER A 200 12.88 5.13 -10.96
C SER A 200 14.40 5.07 -10.83
N LEU A 201 14.88 4.15 -10.01
CA LEU A 201 16.31 3.93 -9.77
C LEU A 201 16.73 2.61 -10.38
N ASP A 202 17.94 2.54 -10.91
CA ASP A 202 18.58 1.28 -11.25
C ASP A 202 18.80 0.47 -9.97
N ALA A 203 18.33 -0.77 -9.95
CA ALA A 203 18.35 -1.58 -8.74
C ALA A 203 19.75 -1.97 -8.27
N ASP A 204 20.72 -2.05 -9.19
CA ASP A 204 22.09 -2.46 -8.87
C ASP A 204 22.93 -1.32 -8.34
N THR A 205 22.70 -0.11 -8.83
CA THR A 205 23.55 1.05 -8.56
C THR A 205 22.89 2.12 -7.71
N GLY A 206 21.56 2.12 -7.58
CA GLY A 206 20.79 3.18 -6.93
C GLY A 206 20.72 4.48 -7.71
N LEU A 207 21.29 4.55 -8.91
CA LEU A 207 21.28 5.76 -9.72
C LEU A 207 19.92 5.97 -10.42
N PRO A 208 19.47 7.22 -10.58
CA PRO A 208 18.26 7.53 -11.32
C PRO A 208 18.34 7.05 -12.78
N ASP A 209 17.29 6.36 -13.25
CA ASP A 209 17.18 5.96 -14.65
C ASP A 209 16.80 7.18 -15.50
N LYS A 210 17.76 7.78 -16.18
CA LYS A 210 17.56 8.98 -17.00
C LYS A 210 16.57 8.82 -18.16
N THR A 211 16.15 7.60 -18.47
CA THR A 211 15.12 7.34 -19.50
C THR A 211 13.70 7.43 -18.94
N PHE A 212 13.57 7.62 -17.62
CA PHE A 212 12.28 7.68 -16.92
C PHE A 212 11.94 9.12 -16.55
N GLY A 213 10.87 9.67 -17.11
CA GLY A 213 10.43 11.05 -16.90
C GLY A 213 11.52 12.09 -17.21
N THR A 214 11.75 12.99 -16.28
CA THR A 214 12.83 13.98 -16.33
C THR A 214 13.86 13.62 -15.26
N ASP A 215 15.08 13.32 -15.68
CA ASP A 215 16.18 12.97 -14.75
C ASP A 215 15.88 11.82 -13.79
N GLY A 216 15.10 10.81 -14.25
CA GLY A 216 14.76 9.62 -13.45
C GLY A 216 13.53 9.80 -12.57
N LYS A 217 12.75 10.86 -12.75
CA LYS A 217 11.55 11.11 -11.95
C LYS A 217 10.41 11.75 -12.74
N VAL A 218 9.20 11.56 -12.23
CA VAL A 218 7.96 12.19 -12.73
C VAL A 218 7.41 13.11 -11.64
N ASP A 219 7.03 14.33 -12.02
CA ASP A 219 6.33 15.27 -11.14
C ASP A 219 4.85 14.90 -11.02
N LEU A 220 4.45 14.46 -9.83
CA LEU A 220 3.10 14.00 -9.57
C LEU A 220 2.12 15.15 -9.24
N THR A 221 2.56 16.39 -9.16
CA THR A 221 1.66 17.55 -9.01
C THR A 221 1.01 17.95 -10.34
N VAL A 222 1.54 17.45 -11.45
CA VAL A 222 1.02 17.71 -12.80
C VAL A 222 -0.08 16.70 -13.14
N GLY A 223 -1.11 17.12 -13.89
CA GLY A 223 -2.15 16.24 -14.42
C GLY A 223 -3.25 15.85 -13.44
N LEU A 224 -3.43 16.60 -12.33
CA LEU A 224 -4.47 16.35 -11.33
C LEU A 224 -5.80 17.10 -11.60
N GLY A 225 -5.90 17.82 -12.72
CA GLY A 225 -7.11 18.58 -13.07
C GLY A 225 -7.27 19.91 -12.32
N ARG A 226 -6.48 20.16 -11.27
CA ARG A 226 -6.43 21.43 -10.54
C ARG A 226 -5.02 21.75 -10.06
N GLN A 227 -4.75 23.02 -9.80
CA GLN A 227 -3.49 23.43 -9.17
C GLN A 227 -3.51 23.01 -7.70
N ILE A 228 -2.38 22.51 -7.22
CA ILE A 228 -2.24 22.06 -5.85
C ILE A 228 -0.97 22.64 -5.21
N LYS A 229 -0.98 22.78 -3.90
CA LYS A 229 0.22 23.04 -3.13
C LYS A 229 1.00 21.73 -2.97
N ARG A 230 2.27 21.68 -3.42
CA ARG A 230 3.08 20.46 -3.41
C ARG A 230 3.12 19.77 -2.05
N SER A 231 3.29 20.53 -0.95
CA SER A 231 3.31 19.96 0.39
C SER A 231 1.98 19.30 0.84
N PHE A 232 0.90 19.49 0.07
CA PHE A 232 -0.41 18.88 0.34
C PHE A 232 -0.62 17.56 -0.39
N TYR A 233 0.37 17.11 -1.17
CA TYR A 233 0.29 15.87 -1.93
C TYR A 233 1.57 15.03 -1.75
N SER A 234 1.43 13.82 -1.29
CA SER A 234 2.55 12.91 -1.00
C SER A 234 2.22 11.50 -1.49
N VAL A 235 3.24 10.72 -1.80
CA VAL A 235 3.10 9.28 -2.02
C VAL A 235 3.97 8.56 -1.00
N VAL A 236 3.35 7.85 -0.08
CA VAL A 236 4.02 7.21 1.06
C VAL A 236 3.89 5.68 1.05
N ALA A 237 3.00 5.13 0.23
CA ALA A 237 2.87 3.69 0.03
C ALA A 237 3.78 3.21 -1.09
N ALA A 238 4.21 1.96 -0.99
CA ALA A 238 4.89 1.30 -2.10
C ALA A 238 3.96 1.29 -3.34
N PRO A 239 4.45 1.65 -4.53
CA PRO A 239 3.70 1.48 -5.75
C PRO A 239 3.32 0.01 -5.99
N VAL A 240 2.19 -0.22 -6.67
CA VAL A 240 1.86 -1.55 -7.19
C VAL A 240 2.19 -1.59 -8.68
N ILE A 241 2.88 -2.63 -9.11
CA ILE A 241 3.23 -2.81 -10.52
C ILE A 241 2.47 -4.00 -11.08
N VAL A 242 1.66 -3.76 -12.11
CA VAL A 242 0.95 -4.81 -12.85
C VAL A 242 1.41 -4.74 -14.30
N HIS A 243 2.07 -5.80 -14.75
CA HIS A 243 2.78 -5.82 -16.04
C HIS A 243 3.76 -4.64 -16.18
N ASP A 244 3.55 -3.76 -17.13
CA ASP A 244 4.37 -2.56 -17.38
C ASP A 244 3.66 -1.26 -16.91
N THR A 245 2.76 -1.35 -15.94
CA THR A 245 2.05 -0.20 -15.37
C THR A 245 2.34 -0.05 -13.88
N VAL A 246 2.86 1.10 -13.49
CA VAL A 246 3.05 1.52 -12.09
C VAL A 246 1.78 2.24 -11.65
N VAL A 247 1.08 1.70 -10.65
CA VAL A 247 -0.14 2.29 -10.10
C VAL A 247 0.17 2.97 -8.78
N LEU A 248 -0.28 4.21 -8.65
CA LEU A 248 -0.05 5.07 -7.48
C LEU A 248 -1.35 5.59 -6.91
N GLY A 249 -1.46 5.51 -5.58
CA GLY A 249 -2.33 6.34 -4.78
C GLY A 249 -1.55 7.51 -4.14
N ALA A 250 -2.20 8.27 -3.28
CA ALA A 250 -1.59 9.42 -2.63
C ALA A 250 -2.08 9.63 -1.20
N VAL A 251 -1.27 10.28 -0.39
CA VAL A 251 -1.69 10.98 0.82
C VAL A 251 -1.92 12.43 0.44
N VAL A 252 -3.08 12.95 0.74
CA VAL A 252 -3.42 14.34 0.48
C VAL A 252 -3.73 15.05 1.80
N PHE A 253 -3.66 16.37 1.79
CA PHE A 253 -4.06 17.15 2.94
C PHE A 253 -5.59 17.15 3.05
N ASP A 254 -6.11 16.52 4.08
CA ASP A 254 -7.52 16.24 4.33
C ASP A 254 -8.02 16.81 5.67
N ILE A 255 -7.10 17.19 6.57
CA ILE A 255 -7.40 17.78 7.86
C ILE A 255 -7.19 19.29 7.77
N PRO A 256 -8.22 20.11 7.53
CA PRO A 256 -8.08 21.54 7.74
C PRO A 256 -7.86 21.78 9.22
N THR A 257 -6.82 22.54 9.53
CA THR A 257 -6.49 22.96 10.91
C THR A 257 -7.75 23.15 11.73
N PHE A 258 -7.86 22.51 12.86
CA PHE A 258 -8.86 22.50 13.95
C PHE A 258 -9.97 23.59 13.94
N SER A 259 -10.18 24.29 12.86
CA SER A 259 -11.25 25.25 12.73
C SER A 259 -12.52 24.44 12.45
N LEU A 260 -13.40 24.41 13.43
CA LEU A 260 -14.77 23.91 13.35
C LEU A 260 -15.64 24.70 12.34
N ILE A 261 -15.05 25.57 11.55
CA ILE A 261 -15.74 26.34 10.53
C ILE A 261 -15.72 25.51 9.25
N PRO A 262 -16.89 25.17 8.70
CA PRO A 262 -16.99 24.50 7.40
C PRO A 262 -16.58 25.48 6.29
N ALA A 263 -15.31 25.76 6.17
CA ALA A 263 -14.80 26.44 5.00
C ALA A 263 -14.83 25.43 3.85
N LYS A 264 -15.34 25.84 2.70
CA LYS A 264 -15.14 25.13 1.46
C LYS A 264 -13.64 24.97 1.29
N PHE A 265 -13.13 23.76 1.50
CA PHE A 265 -11.70 23.50 1.46
C PHE A 265 -11.30 23.26 0.00
N THR A 266 -11.15 24.36 -0.75
CA THR A 266 -10.90 24.34 -2.20
C THR A 266 -9.47 23.93 -2.56
N ASP A 267 -8.57 23.90 -1.59
CA ASP A 267 -7.14 23.69 -1.83
C ASP A 267 -6.69 22.24 -1.62
N SER A 268 -7.60 21.35 -1.20
CA SER A 268 -7.27 19.95 -1.02
C SER A 268 -7.07 19.27 -2.37
N PRO A 269 -5.93 18.58 -2.58
CA PRO A 269 -5.74 17.80 -3.80
C PRO A 269 -6.75 16.66 -3.90
N PRO A 270 -7.19 16.31 -5.12
CA PRO A 270 -7.95 15.09 -5.30
C PRO A 270 -7.04 13.87 -5.16
N GLY A 271 -7.59 12.78 -4.61
CA GLY A 271 -6.86 11.52 -4.41
C GLY A 271 -6.89 10.59 -5.61
N HIS A 272 -6.90 11.11 -6.83
CA HIS A 272 -7.00 10.33 -8.06
C HIS A 272 -5.93 9.24 -8.14
N ILE A 273 -6.32 8.08 -8.67
CA ILE A 273 -5.39 6.99 -8.94
C ILE A 273 -4.84 7.15 -10.35
N ARG A 274 -3.54 6.94 -10.49
CA ARG A 274 -2.87 7.10 -11.77
C ARG A 274 -1.99 5.90 -12.10
N GLY A 275 -2.00 5.51 -13.39
CA GLY A 275 -1.11 4.53 -13.94
C GLY A 275 -0.05 5.17 -14.81
N PHE A 276 1.20 4.77 -14.62
CA PHE A 276 2.36 5.26 -15.36
C PHE A 276 3.05 4.11 -16.07
N ASP A 277 3.61 4.36 -17.26
CA ASP A 277 4.47 3.39 -17.92
C ASP A 277 5.76 3.20 -17.11
N VAL A 278 6.08 1.97 -16.76
CA VAL A 278 7.24 1.66 -15.94
C VAL A 278 8.57 1.96 -16.63
N ASN A 279 8.59 2.02 -17.97
CA ASN A 279 9.81 2.27 -18.74
C ASN A 279 10.08 3.75 -18.92
N THR A 280 9.03 4.55 -19.20
CA THR A 280 9.16 5.95 -19.60
C THR A 280 8.73 6.94 -18.53
N GLY A 281 7.89 6.50 -17.57
CA GLY A 281 7.25 7.40 -16.61
C GLY A 281 6.09 8.20 -17.20
N GLU A 282 5.70 7.94 -18.43
CA GLU A 282 4.54 8.59 -19.06
C GLU A 282 3.24 8.16 -18.35
N GLN A 283 2.35 9.10 -18.08
CA GLN A 283 1.03 8.80 -17.52
C GLN A 283 0.16 8.11 -18.59
N LYS A 284 -0.20 6.87 -18.34
CA LYS A 284 -1.05 6.06 -19.24
C LYS A 284 -2.53 6.38 -19.04
N TRP A 285 -2.94 6.58 -17.80
CA TRP A 285 -4.32 6.84 -17.44
C TRP A 285 -4.43 7.52 -16.07
N ILE A 286 -5.60 8.09 -15.82
CA ILE A 286 -6.06 8.60 -14.54
C ILE A 286 -7.47 8.07 -14.27
N PHE A 287 -7.72 7.63 -13.05
CA PHE A 287 -9.05 7.32 -12.53
C PHE A 287 -9.44 8.41 -11.54
N HIS A 288 -10.50 9.12 -11.83
CA HIS A 288 -10.98 10.19 -10.98
C HIS A 288 -11.71 9.59 -9.77
N SER A 289 -11.05 9.62 -8.61
CA SER A 289 -11.65 9.17 -7.34
C SER A 289 -12.83 10.03 -6.91
N ILE A 290 -12.84 11.29 -7.33
CA ILE A 290 -13.99 12.19 -7.30
C ILE A 290 -14.42 12.36 -8.75
N PRO A 291 -15.53 11.71 -9.17
CA PRO A 291 -15.95 11.70 -10.57
C PRO A 291 -16.22 13.09 -11.11
N GLN A 292 -15.74 13.35 -12.32
CA GLN A 292 -15.94 14.61 -13.01
C GLN A 292 -17.30 14.64 -13.72
N ALA A 293 -17.73 15.81 -14.20
CA ALA A 293 -19.01 15.95 -14.89
C ALA A 293 -19.17 14.93 -16.01
N GLY A 294 -20.27 14.17 -15.98
CA GLY A 294 -20.59 13.13 -16.95
C GLY A 294 -19.95 11.76 -16.68
N GLU A 295 -19.08 11.63 -15.67
CA GLU A 295 -18.55 10.35 -15.23
C GLU A 295 -19.50 9.65 -14.25
N LYS A 296 -19.45 8.32 -14.22
CA LYS A 296 -20.23 7.51 -13.28
C LYS A 296 -19.90 7.87 -11.84
N GLY A 297 -20.94 8.16 -11.04
CA GLY A 297 -20.84 8.54 -9.64
C GLY A 297 -20.82 10.05 -9.41
N ASN A 298 -20.69 10.88 -10.46
CA ASN A 298 -20.74 12.33 -10.30
C ASN A 298 -22.09 12.80 -9.73
N GLU A 299 -23.17 12.13 -10.09
CA GLU A 299 -24.52 12.33 -9.61
C GLU A 299 -24.69 12.15 -8.09
N THR A 300 -23.74 11.50 -7.43
CA THR A 300 -23.72 11.28 -5.97
C THR A 300 -23.08 12.44 -5.20
N TRP A 301 -22.62 13.48 -5.89
CA TRP A 301 -21.99 14.69 -5.34
C TRP A 301 -22.92 15.89 -5.53
N GLU A 302 -23.82 16.07 -4.58
CA GLU A 302 -24.83 17.13 -4.66
C GLU A 302 -24.20 18.53 -4.60
N ASN A 303 -24.93 19.51 -5.15
CA ASN A 303 -24.53 20.92 -5.18
C ASN A 303 -23.15 21.17 -5.78
N ASP A 304 -22.77 20.37 -6.78
CA ASP A 304 -21.46 20.46 -7.46
C ASP A 304 -20.26 20.37 -6.52
N SER A 305 -20.44 19.71 -5.37
CA SER A 305 -19.40 19.58 -4.36
C SER A 305 -18.14 18.86 -4.85
N TRP A 306 -18.24 18.06 -5.93
CA TRP A 306 -17.12 17.44 -6.62
C TRP A 306 -16.08 18.44 -7.14
N GLN A 307 -16.48 19.68 -7.44
CA GLN A 307 -15.59 20.71 -8.00
C GLN A 307 -14.54 21.20 -7.00
N TYR A 308 -14.85 21.18 -5.72
CA TYR A 308 -13.99 21.73 -4.66
C TYR A 308 -13.54 20.70 -3.62
N THR A 309 -14.20 19.56 -3.51
CA THR A 309 -13.80 18.52 -2.57
C THR A 309 -12.50 17.86 -3.04
N GLY A 310 -11.66 17.51 -2.10
CA GLY A 310 -10.42 16.74 -2.31
C GLY A 310 -10.47 15.42 -1.57
N ALA A 311 -9.30 14.86 -1.31
CA ALA A 311 -9.10 13.52 -0.74
C ALA A 311 -9.78 12.42 -1.57
N THR A 312 -10.55 11.52 -1.00
CA THR A 312 -11.01 10.30 -1.66
C THR A 312 -9.82 9.57 -2.25
N ASN A 313 -8.85 9.29 -1.42
CA ASN A 313 -7.52 8.84 -1.85
C ASN A 313 -7.20 7.43 -1.32
N VAL A 314 -6.27 6.77 -1.99
CA VAL A 314 -5.66 5.54 -1.49
C VAL A 314 -4.28 5.91 -0.93
N TRP A 315 -4.19 6.05 0.38
CA TRP A 315 -2.95 6.39 1.09
C TRP A 315 -2.24 5.19 1.67
N SER A 316 -2.92 4.06 1.71
CA SER A 316 -2.42 2.78 2.20
C SER A 316 -1.89 1.91 1.05
N LEU A 317 -1.66 0.63 1.36
CA LEU A 317 -1.21 -0.35 0.39
C LEU A 317 -2.38 -0.83 -0.46
N MET A 318 -2.05 -1.20 -1.68
CA MET A 318 -2.95 -1.79 -2.67
C MET A 318 -2.57 -3.26 -2.89
N SER A 319 -3.50 -4.06 -3.35
CA SER A 319 -3.23 -5.40 -3.86
C SER A 319 -3.56 -5.52 -5.34
N ALA A 320 -3.06 -6.55 -5.99
CA ALA A 320 -3.27 -6.77 -7.41
C ALA A 320 -3.40 -8.25 -7.75
N ASP A 321 -4.01 -8.50 -8.89
CA ASP A 321 -4.03 -9.77 -9.57
C ASP A 321 -3.38 -9.61 -10.94
N PRO A 322 -2.11 -10.00 -11.10
CA PRO A 322 -1.42 -9.87 -12.38
C PRO A 322 -1.97 -10.75 -13.49
N GLU A 323 -2.62 -11.87 -13.18
CA GLU A 323 -3.20 -12.77 -14.17
C GLU A 323 -4.44 -12.12 -14.82
N LEU A 324 -5.32 -11.56 -14.00
CA LEU A 324 -6.47 -10.79 -14.48
C LEU A 324 -6.08 -9.39 -14.97
N GLY A 325 -4.94 -8.87 -14.54
CA GLY A 325 -4.51 -7.52 -14.80
C GLY A 325 -5.24 -6.47 -13.97
N TYR A 326 -5.69 -6.82 -12.78
CA TYR A 326 -6.50 -5.97 -11.90
C TYR A 326 -5.71 -5.41 -10.74
N VAL A 327 -6.14 -4.24 -10.26
CA VAL A 327 -5.66 -3.63 -9.01
C VAL A 327 -6.87 -3.31 -8.12
N TYR A 328 -6.70 -3.57 -6.81
CA TYR A 328 -7.73 -3.37 -5.79
C TYR A 328 -7.33 -2.22 -4.88
N LEU A 329 -8.22 -1.24 -4.76
CA LEU A 329 -7.96 0.09 -4.26
C LEU A 329 -8.87 0.40 -3.08
N PRO A 330 -8.36 0.45 -1.83
CA PRO A 330 -9.13 0.84 -0.66
C PRO A 330 -9.16 2.37 -0.53
N PHE A 331 -10.20 3.01 -1.06
CA PHE A 331 -10.38 4.44 -0.96
C PHE A 331 -10.82 4.87 0.44
N GLY A 332 -10.21 5.91 0.95
CA GLY A 332 -10.63 6.60 2.16
C GLY A 332 -11.73 7.62 1.93
N ALA A 333 -12.06 8.35 3.00
CA ALA A 333 -13.08 9.37 2.98
C ALA A 333 -12.72 10.58 2.07
N PRO A 334 -13.72 11.29 1.54
CA PRO A 334 -13.49 12.64 1.01
C PRO A 334 -13.17 13.62 2.14
N ASN A 335 -12.42 14.68 1.84
CA ASN A 335 -12.23 15.73 2.82
C ASN A 335 -13.55 16.54 2.99
N ASN A 336 -13.81 17.13 4.07
CA ASN A 336 -13.08 17.25 5.33
C ASN A 336 -13.36 16.01 6.20
N ASP A 337 -12.35 15.43 6.83
CA ASP A 337 -12.46 14.17 7.59
C ASP A 337 -13.49 14.26 8.72
N TRP A 338 -13.64 15.42 9.34
CA TRP A 338 -14.49 15.55 10.52
C TRP A 338 -15.78 16.33 10.30
N TYR A 339 -16.13 16.60 9.05
CA TYR A 339 -17.40 17.23 8.71
C TYR A 339 -17.76 17.09 7.23
N GLY A 340 -18.75 16.29 6.92
CA GLY A 340 -19.23 16.03 5.55
C GLY A 340 -20.36 16.93 5.05
N GLY A 341 -20.88 17.86 5.86
CA GLY A 341 -22.10 18.62 5.51
C GLY A 341 -21.97 19.61 4.35
N HIS A 342 -20.77 19.84 3.83
CA HIS A 342 -20.55 20.68 2.65
C HIS A 342 -20.48 19.88 1.34
N ARG A 343 -20.54 18.53 1.40
CA ARG A 343 -20.48 17.62 0.28
C ARG A 343 -21.61 16.58 0.34
N LEU A 344 -22.85 17.04 0.24
CA LEU A 344 -24.03 16.19 0.35
C LEU A 344 -24.07 15.11 -0.73
N GLY A 345 -24.85 14.04 -0.51
CA GLY A 345 -24.95 12.86 -1.34
C GLY A 345 -24.01 11.73 -0.89
N ASP A 346 -24.03 10.60 -1.58
CA ASP A 346 -23.26 9.40 -1.21
C ASP A 346 -21.76 9.53 -1.42
N ASN A 347 -21.31 10.53 -2.17
CA ASN A 347 -19.90 10.85 -2.45
C ASN A 347 -19.07 9.67 -2.98
N LEU A 348 -19.58 8.98 -4.00
CA LEU A 348 -18.84 7.89 -4.66
C LEU A 348 -17.54 8.47 -5.29
N PHE A 349 -16.38 7.89 -5.12
CA PHE A 349 -15.93 6.61 -4.58
C PHE A 349 -15.37 6.70 -3.13
N GLY A 350 -15.79 7.65 -2.32
CA GLY A 350 -15.38 7.68 -0.91
C GLY A 350 -15.72 6.37 -0.20
N ASN A 351 -14.87 5.94 0.75
CA ASN A 351 -15.03 4.75 1.59
C ASN A 351 -15.39 3.48 0.78
N SER A 352 -14.71 3.28 -0.34
CA SER A 352 -15.01 2.22 -1.28
C SER A 352 -13.84 1.29 -1.52
N LEU A 353 -14.13 0.02 -1.73
CA LEU A 353 -13.19 -0.88 -2.40
C LEU A 353 -13.48 -0.84 -3.90
N VAL A 354 -12.47 -0.47 -4.68
CA VAL A 354 -12.59 -0.31 -6.14
C VAL A 354 -11.62 -1.23 -6.85
N CYS A 355 -12.08 -1.91 -7.90
CA CYS A 355 -11.27 -2.71 -8.80
C CYS A 355 -11.14 -2.01 -10.15
N LEU A 356 -9.91 -1.78 -10.60
CA LEU A 356 -9.61 -1.24 -11.91
C LEU A 356 -8.81 -2.24 -12.76
N ASP A 357 -9.00 -2.20 -14.08
CA ASP A 357 -8.04 -2.76 -15.02
C ASP A 357 -6.75 -1.91 -14.96
N ALA A 358 -5.67 -2.51 -14.54
CA ALA A 358 -4.41 -1.79 -14.28
C ALA A 358 -3.73 -1.24 -15.55
N ARG A 359 -4.07 -1.77 -16.73
CA ARG A 359 -3.50 -1.29 -18.01
C ARG A 359 -4.18 -0.04 -18.53
N THR A 360 -5.49 0.08 -18.24
CA THR A 360 -6.35 1.10 -18.84
C THR A 360 -6.95 2.09 -17.86
N GLY A 361 -6.91 1.80 -16.55
CA GLY A 361 -7.59 2.56 -15.50
C GLY A 361 -9.11 2.44 -15.51
N LYS A 362 -9.68 1.55 -16.35
CA LYS A 362 -11.12 1.39 -16.42
C LYS A 362 -11.67 0.68 -15.20
N LEU A 363 -12.79 1.20 -14.71
CA LEU A 363 -13.54 0.61 -13.61
C LEU A 363 -14.07 -0.78 -14.00
N VAL A 364 -13.75 -1.79 -13.18
CA VAL A 364 -14.28 -3.15 -13.30
C VAL A 364 -15.48 -3.33 -12.38
N TRP A 365 -15.29 -3.04 -11.08
CA TRP A 365 -16.37 -3.01 -10.09
C TRP A 365 -15.96 -2.13 -8.90
N TYR A 366 -16.93 -1.82 -8.06
CA TYR A 366 -16.71 -1.15 -6.79
C TYR A 366 -17.75 -1.63 -5.76
N PHE A 367 -17.41 -1.43 -4.49
CA PHE A 367 -18.32 -1.58 -3.38
C PHE A 367 -18.07 -0.44 -2.40
N GLN A 368 -19.07 0.43 -2.25
CA GLN A 368 -19.02 1.51 -1.27
C GLN A 368 -19.50 0.99 0.07
N MET A 369 -18.70 1.15 1.11
CA MET A 369 -18.98 0.63 2.46
C MET A 369 -19.81 1.62 3.28
N ILE A 370 -19.56 2.91 3.13
CA ILE A 370 -20.25 3.99 3.86
C ILE A 370 -20.76 5.01 2.85
N HIS A 371 -22.08 5.21 2.87
CA HIS A 371 -22.76 6.18 2.02
C HIS A 371 -23.02 7.46 2.82
N HIS A 372 -22.14 8.43 2.59
CA HIS A 372 -21.92 9.70 3.25
C HIS A 372 -21.21 9.56 4.60
N ASP A 373 -19.90 9.46 4.54
CA ASP A 373 -19.03 9.52 5.71
C ASP A 373 -18.94 10.96 6.23
N LEU A 374 -19.22 11.12 7.51
CA LEU A 374 -19.21 12.43 8.22
C LEU A 374 -17.98 12.58 9.14
N TRP A 375 -17.31 11.47 9.51
CA TRP A 375 -16.39 11.45 10.65
C TRP A 375 -15.12 10.63 10.42
N ASP A 376 -14.80 10.26 9.17
CA ASP A 376 -13.65 9.44 8.82
C ASP A 376 -13.69 8.05 9.51
N TRP A 377 -14.69 7.26 9.16
CA TRP A 377 -14.91 5.88 9.67
C TRP A 377 -14.04 4.85 8.93
#